data_2e02116aa3b7ac289bdac81598a43e94
#
_entry.id   2e02116aa3b7ac289bdac81598a43e94
#
_cell.length_a   1.000
_cell.length_b   1.000
_cell.length_c   1.000
_cell.angle_alpha   90.00
_cell.angle_beta   90.00
_cell.angle_gamma   90.00
#
_symmetry.space_group_name_H-M   'P 1'
#
loop_
_entity.id
_entity.type
_entity.pdbx_description
1 polymer ?
#
loop_
_entity_poly.entity_id
_entity_poly.type
_entity_poly.pdbx_seq_one_letter_code
_entity_poly.pdbx_strand_id
1 'polypeptide(L)'
;MEQVLMPTVLNGKRFDFSDAEIIEPVSEVNVLKRTKHFIEANTVDVTLDQLQNDCITPVFAKDNELTISHPLFIRTVEEAAKDFFRGEEVESPVIRASHIIKGRIPSAIHKPANQLLETDKTQYFERCAFSVDIPTIYQDINGNRLFLSVVGVRAYNQQNLYSKKVPELFRVAIGFKNTVCCNMCIFTDGYKGELRVSSTRELYQRVMEMFGMFNPAKQIHLMQQLCNSSLSEHQFCQILGRMRLYQYLPMRLQRNIPRLLITDTQINNVAKSYISDEDFGSYGTDINMWNFYNLLTGANKSSYIDMFLDRSLNASEIAMGINGALHGEERYKWFID
;
A
#
# COMPACT_ATOMS: atom_id res chain seq x y z
N MET A 1 -20.84 -18.47 -24.58
CA MET A 1 -19.62 -19.18 -24.15
C MET A 1 -19.38 -18.78 -22.72
N GLU A 2 -19.71 -19.67 -21.78
CA GLU A 2 -19.43 -19.42 -20.36
C GLU A 2 -17.91 -19.41 -20.17
N GLN A 3 -17.37 -18.28 -19.78
CA GLN A 3 -16.02 -18.23 -19.26
C GLN A 3 -16.03 -18.84 -17.87
N VAL A 4 -15.65 -20.10 -17.79
CA VAL A 4 -15.36 -20.75 -16.52
C VAL A 4 -14.09 -20.11 -15.98
N LEU A 5 -14.22 -19.36 -14.89
CA LEU A 5 -13.07 -18.86 -14.12
C LEU A 5 -12.24 -20.09 -13.69
N MET A 6 -11.06 -20.24 -14.29
CA MET A 6 -10.12 -21.26 -13.84
C MET A 6 -9.55 -20.84 -12.50
N PRO A 7 -9.60 -21.69 -11.47
CA PRO A 7 -9.03 -21.35 -10.18
C PRO A 7 -7.52 -21.17 -10.31
N THR A 8 -7.03 -20.04 -9.80
CA THR A 8 -5.59 -19.73 -9.75
C THR A 8 -4.92 -20.68 -8.77
N VAL A 9 -3.86 -21.33 -9.19
CA VAL A 9 -3.09 -22.26 -8.36
C VAL A 9 -1.95 -21.53 -7.68
N LEU A 10 -2.07 -21.29 -6.39
CA LEU A 10 -0.99 -20.80 -5.53
C LEU A 10 -0.44 -21.97 -4.70
N ASN A 11 0.87 -22.27 -4.81
CA ASN A 11 1.51 -23.39 -4.11
C ASN A 11 0.83 -24.75 -4.31
N GLY A 12 0.36 -25.06 -5.52
CA GLY A 12 -0.30 -26.32 -5.82
C GLY A 12 -1.71 -26.50 -5.23
N LYS A 13 -2.24 -25.48 -4.55
CA LYS A 13 -3.62 -25.46 -4.07
C LYS A 13 -4.49 -24.68 -5.05
N ARG A 14 -5.58 -25.27 -5.49
CA ARG A 14 -6.63 -24.58 -6.23
C ARG A 14 -7.45 -23.73 -5.26
N PHE A 15 -7.64 -22.45 -5.60
CA PHE A 15 -8.65 -21.62 -4.95
C PHE A 15 -9.96 -21.82 -5.70
N ASP A 16 -10.98 -22.25 -4.99
CA ASP A 16 -12.34 -22.39 -5.53
C ASP A 16 -13.07 -21.08 -5.24
N PHE A 17 -13.41 -20.35 -6.30
CA PHE A 17 -14.23 -19.14 -6.25
C PHE A 17 -15.67 -19.46 -6.65
N SER A 18 -16.17 -20.65 -6.31
CA SER A 18 -17.50 -21.14 -6.73
C SER A 18 -18.69 -20.25 -6.36
N ASP A 19 -18.49 -19.29 -5.44
CA ASP A 19 -19.51 -18.31 -5.03
C ASP A 19 -19.41 -16.97 -5.76
N ALA A 20 -18.53 -16.84 -6.78
CA ALA A 20 -18.43 -15.61 -7.56
C ALA A 20 -19.53 -15.59 -8.64
N GLU A 21 -20.47 -14.69 -8.53
CA GLU A 21 -21.43 -14.42 -9.60
C GLU A 21 -20.71 -13.87 -10.84
N ILE A 22 -20.96 -14.50 -12.00
CA ILE A 22 -20.46 -14.03 -13.30
C ILE A 22 -21.23 -12.77 -13.68
N ILE A 23 -20.58 -11.61 -13.61
CA ILE A 23 -21.15 -10.35 -14.08
C ILE A 23 -20.51 -10.02 -15.43
N GLU A 24 -21.37 -9.69 -16.42
CA GLU A 24 -20.95 -9.28 -17.76
C GLU A 24 -19.98 -8.08 -17.72
N PRO A 25 -19.07 -7.94 -18.71
CA PRO A 25 -18.14 -6.83 -18.75
C PRO A 25 -18.91 -5.51 -18.80
N VAL A 26 -18.63 -4.63 -17.84
CA VAL A 26 -19.22 -3.29 -17.78
C VAL A 26 -18.77 -2.51 -19.01
N SER A 27 -19.73 -2.18 -19.90
CA SER A 27 -19.52 -1.26 -21.00
C SER A 27 -18.90 0.05 -20.49
N GLU A 28 -17.96 0.59 -21.26
CA GLU A 28 -17.23 1.83 -21.02
C GLU A 28 -18.14 2.93 -20.43
N VAL A 29 -18.04 3.16 -19.16
CA VAL A 29 -18.61 4.33 -18.51
C VAL A 29 -17.61 5.46 -18.69
N ASN A 30 -17.87 6.33 -19.65
CA ASN A 30 -17.21 7.62 -19.80
C ASN A 30 -17.44 8.45 -18.53
N VAL A 31 -16.53 8.38 -17.60
CA VAL A 31 -16.51 9.24 -16.42
C VAL A 31 -15.24 10.06 -16.44
N LEU A 32 -15.38 11.35 -16.70
CA LEU A 32 -14.45 12.38 -16.28
C LEU A 32 -14.41 12.41 -14.73
N LYS A 33 -14.05 11.30 -14.10
CA LYS A 33 -13.75 11.21 -12.67
C LYS A 33 -12.29 11.61 -12.52
N ARG A 34 -12.01 12.53 -11.59
CA ARG A 34 -10.66 12.72 -11.03
C ARG A 34 -10.07 11.35 -10.82
N THR A 35 -8.96 11.06 -11.47
CA THR A 35 -8.25 9.78 -11.30
C THR A 35 -7.89 9.65 -9.82
N LYS A 36 -8.63 8.81 -9.09
CA LYS A 36 -8.31 8.51 -7.70
C LYS A 36 -7.01 7.70 -7.69
N HIS A 37 -6.06 8.09 -6.88
CA HIS A 37 -4.78 7.40 -6.73
C HIS A 37 -4.77 6.54 -5.45
N PHE A 38 -3.92 5.51 -5.42
CA PHE A 38 -3.73 4.69 -4.21
C PHE A 38 -2.96 5.44 -3.12
N ILE A 39 -2.15 6.45 -3.50
CA ILE A 39 -1.47 7.40 -2.62
C ILE A 39 -1.51 8.79 -3.25
N GLU A 40 -1.76 9.82 -2.45
CA GLU A 40 -2.04 11.19 -2.95
C GLU A 40 -1.06 12.24 -2.41
N ALA A 41 -0.57 12.09 -1.16
CA ALA A 41 0.18 13.14 -0.47
C ALA A 41 1.52 13.46 -1.13
N ASN A 42 1.68 14.70 -1.56
CA ASN A 42 2.93 15.26 -2.11
C ASN A 42 3.62 14.34 -3.13
N THR A 43 2.82 13.66 -3.93
CA THR A 43 3.31 12.75 -4.96
C THR A 43 2.86 13.20 -6.34
N VAL A 44 3.66 12.85 -7.34
CA VAL A 44 3.38 13.09 -8.76
C VAL A 44 3.34 11.77 -9.50
N ASP A 45 2.56 11.72 -10.58
CA ASP A 45 2.58 10.61 -11.51
C ASP A 45 3.90 10.62 -12.29
N VAL A 46 4.52 9.46 -12.39
CA VAL A 46 5.79 9.29 -13.11
C VAL A 46 5.71 8.03 -13.95
N THR A 47 6.17 8.10 -15.19
CA THR A 47 6.28 6.92 -16.03
C THR A 47 7.58 6.16 -15.76
N LEU A 48 7.59 4.86 -16.06
CA LEU A 48 8.80 4.05 -15.97
C LEU A 48 9.90 4.58 -16.90
N ASP A 49 9.49 5.12 -18.04
CA ASP A 49 10.37 5.72 -19.04
C ASP A 49 11.08 6.98 -18.52
N GLN A 50 10.34 7.87 -17.85
CA GLN A 50 10.92 9.03 -17.16
C GLN A 50 11.92 8.61 -16.08
N LEU A 51 11.60 7.60 -15.27
CA LEU A 51 12.52 7.10 -14.26
C LEU A 51 13.80 6.54 -14.85
N GLN A 52 13.77 5.99 -16.06
CA GLN A 52 14.92 5.39 -16.74
C GLN A 52 15.78 6.40 -17.47
N ASN A 53 15.14 7.32 -18.20
CA ASN A 53 15.81 8.19 -19.16
C ASN A 53 16.18 9.56 -18.54
N ASP A 54 15.34 10.07 -17.63
CA ASP A 54 15.49 11.42 -17.08
C ASP A 54 16.13 11.41 -15.69
N CYS A 55 16.19 10.25 -15.01
CA CYS A 55 16.67 10.15 -13.64
C CYS A 55 17.96 9.32 -13.58
N ILE A 56 19.01 9.94 -13.11
CA ILE A 56 20.28 9.27 -12.84
C ILE A 56 20.39 9.03 -11.33
N THR A 57 20.11 7.80 -10.90
CA THR A 57 20.30 7.42 -9.50
C THR A 57 21.79 7.41 -9.19
N PRO A 58 22.26 8.21 -8.23
CA PRO A 58 23.67 8.24 -7.87
C PRO A 58 24.11 6.92 -7.24
N VAL A 59 25.39 6.59 -7.39
CA VAL A 59 26.00 5.50 -6.65
C VAL A 59 26.25 5.99 -5.23
N PHE A 60 25.60 5.41 -4.25
CA PHE A 60 25.74 5.80 -2.84
C PHE A 60 26.79 4.97 -2.10
N ALA A 61 27.10 3.75 -2.58
CA ALA A 61 28.07 2.87 -1.93
C ALA A 61 29.52 3.33 -2.18
N LYS A 62 30.36 3.20 -1.15
CA LYS A 62 31.78 3.57 -1.24
C LYS A 62 32.60 2.71 -2.22
N ASP A 63 32.12 1.51 -2.53
CA ASP A 63 32.79 0.54 -3.41
C ASP A 63 32.33 0.64 -4.88
N ASN A 64 31.65 1.70 -5.26
CA ASN A 64 31.03 1.87 -6.58
C ASN A 64 30.05 0.76 -6.99
N GLU A 65 29.52 0.02 -6.03
CA GLU A 65 28.41 -0.92 -6.28
C GLU A 65 27.16 -0.14 -6.69
N LEU A 66 26.54 -0.63 -7.75
CA LEU A 66 25.33 0.01 -8.26
C LEU A 66 24.17 -0.17 -7.29
N THR A 67 23.60 0.93 -6.85
CA THR A 67 22.33 0.96 -6.12
C THR A 67 21.22 0.40 -7.02
N ILE A 68 20.38 -0.49 -6.49
CA ILE A 68 19.19 -0.94 -7.21
C ILE A 68 18.29 0.30 -7.41
N SER A 69 18.11 0.75 -8.64
CA SER A 69 17.32 1.94 -8.96
C SER A 69 15.82 1.69 -8.81
N HIS A 70 15.01 2.75 -8.76
CA HIS A 70 13.54 2.61 -8.78
C HIS A 70 13.05 1.81 -9.99
N PRO A 71 13.51 2.07 -11.24
CA PRO A 71 13.12 1.24 -12.39
C PRO A 71 13.45 -0.24 -12.25
N LEU A 72 14.63 -0.57 -11.72
CA LEU A 72 15.02 -1.96 -11.49
C LEU A 72 14.13 -2.63 -10.43
N PHE A 73 13.81 -1.90 -9.36
CA PHE A 73 12.89 -2.40 -8.34
C PHE A 73 11.50 -2.69 -8.93
N ILE A 74 10.92 -1.72 -9.65
CA ILE A 74 9.60 -1.85 -10.28
C ILE A 74 9.55 -3.04 -11.21
N ARG A 75 10.52 -3.13 -12.15
CA ARG A 75 10.58 -4.24 -13.12
C ARG A 75 10.74 -5.60 -12.44
N THR A 76 11.59 -5.69 -11.43
CA THR A 76 11.80 -6.96 -10.72
C THR A 76 10.51 -7.45 -10.05
N VAL A 77 9.73 -6.55 -9.46
CA VAL A 77 8.44 -6.91 -8.83
C VAL A 77 7.38 -7.24 -9.88
N GLU A 78 7.33 -6.47 -10.97
CA GLU A 78 6.43 -6.73 -12.10
C GLU A 78 6.72 -8.09 -12.76
N GLU A 79 7.98 -8.43 -13.01
CA GLU A 79 8.41 -9.73 -13.54
C GLU A 79 8.01 -10.86 -12.58
N ALA A 80 8.26 -10.69 -11.29
CA ALA A 80 7.85 -11.68 -10.29
C ALA A 80 6.33 -11.88 -10.27
N ALA A 81 5.55 -10.80 -10.41
CA ALA A 81 4.09 -10.89 -10.50
C ALA A 81 3.64 -11.65 -11.76
N LYS A 82 4.21 -11.32 -12.93
CA LYS A 82 3.90 -12.02 -14.19
C LYS A 82 4.27 -13.50 -14.15
N ASP A 83 5.39 -13.84 -13.53
CA ASP A 83 5.85 -15.22 -13.42
C ASP A 83 5.05 -16.02 -12.40
N PHE A 84 4.61 -15.40 -11.33
CA PHE A 84 3.85 -16.09 -10.28
C PHE A 84 2.39 -16.28 -10.69
N PHE A 85 1.76 -15.25 -11.25
CA PHE A 85 0.36 -15.24 -11.66
C PHE A 85 0.21 -15.52 -13.16
N ARG A 86 0.86 -16.59 -13.64
CA ARG A 86 0.81 -16.99 -15.06
C ARG A 86 -0.61 -17.32 -15.50
N GLY A 87 -1.04 -16.69 -16.58
CA GLY A 87 -2.40 -16.85 -17.13
C GLY A 87 -3.37 -15.76 -16.68
N GLU A 88 -2.97 -14.94 -15.72
CA GLU A 88 -3.72 -13.76 -15.31
C GLU A 88 -3.26 -12.50 -16.05
N GLU A 89 -4.12 -11.50 -16.14
CA GLU A 89 -3.77 -10.19 -16.67
C GLU A 89 -3.01 -9.39 -15.59
N VAL A 90 -1.77 -9.03 -15.89
CA VAL A 90 -0.95 -8.18 -15.03
C VAL A 90 -0.78 -6.84 -15.70
N GLU A 91 -1.38 -5.80 -15.14
CA GLU A 91 -1.35 -4.45 -15.69
C GLU A 91 0.03 -3.80 -15.53
N SER A 92 0.29 -2.78 -16.36
CA SER A 92 1.49 -1.96 -16.23
C SER A 92 1.52 -1.21 -14.90
N PRO A 93 2.70 -1.04 -14.29
CA PRO A 93 2.81 -0.37 -13.01
C PRO A 93 2.29 1.08 -13.02
N VAL A 94 1.43 1.44 -12.08
CA VAL A 94 1.08 2.83 -11.76
C VAL A 94 2.08 3.34 -10.74
N ILE A 95 2.82 4.40 -11.10
CA ILE A 95 3.96 4.87 -10.32
C ILE A 95 3.68 6.25 -9.76
N ARG A 96 3.93 6.41 -8.46
CA ARG A 96 3.86 7.69 -7.73
C ARG A 96 5.20 7.98 -7.09
N ALA A 97 5.75 9.16 -7.32
CA ALA A 97 7.03 9.56 -6.76
C ALA A 97 6.93 10.87 -5.96
N SER A 98 7.86 11.07 -5.05
CA SER A 98 7.98 12.29 -4.26
C SER A 98 8.59 13.43 -5.09
N HIS A 99 9.11 14.45 -4.41
CA HIS A 99 9.86 15.53 -5.04
C HIS A 99 11.20 15.05 -5.63
N ILE A 100 11.64 15.76 -6.66
CA ILE A 100 12.94 15.53 -7.31
C ILE A 100 14.07 16.08 -6.44
N ILE A 101 15.08 15.25 -6.22
CA ILE A 101 16.37 15.67 -5.65
C ILE A 101 17.31 16.02 -6.79
N LYS A 102 17.89 17.21 -6.73
CA LYS A 102 18.97 17.66 -7.63
C LYS A 102 20.30 17.43 -6.96
N GLY A 103 21.22 16.80 -7.66
CA GLY A 103 22.52 16.44 -7.14
C GLY A 103 23.60 16.50 -8.20
N ARG A 104 24.74 15.89 -7.92
CA ARG A 104 25.88 15.76 -8.81
C ARG A 104 26.14 14.29 -9.09
N ILE A 105 26.59 13.99 -10.29
CA ILE A 105 27.10 12.64 -10.57
C ILE A 105 28.35 12.36 -9.70
N PRO A 106 28.67 11.10 -9.40
CA PRO A 106 29.81 10.77 -8.53
C PRO A 106 31.14 11.40 -8.94
N SER A 107 31.43 11.46 -10.22
CA SER A 107 32.65 12.07 -10.77
C SER A 107 32.73 13.60 -10.57
N ALA A 108 31.60 14.25 -10.31
CA ALA A 108 31.52 15.69 -10.16
C ALA A 108 31.36 16.16 -8.70
N ILE A 109 31.40 15.24 -7.71
CA ILE A 109 31.18 15.57 -6.29
C ILE A 109 32.14 16.66 -5.79
N HIS A 110 33.39 16.62 -6.21
CA HIS A 110 34.44 17.55 -5.77
C HIS A 110 34.62 18.80 -6.65
N LYS A 111 33.85 18.92 -7.76
CA LYS A 111 33.91 20.07 -8.65
C LYS A 111 33.36 21.34 -7.94
N PRO A 112 34.02 22.47 -8.02
CA PRO A 112 33.45 23.76 -7.59
C PRO A 112 32.14 24.06 -8.33
N ALA A 113 31.20 24.74 -7.68
CA ALA A 113 29.88 25.02 -8.25
C ALA A 113 29.92 25.79 -9.58
N ASN A 114 30.87 26.67 -9.74
CA ASN A 114 31.11 27.48 -10.96
C ASN A 114 31.73 26.68 -12.13
N GLN A 115 32.18 25.46 -11.90
CA GLN A 115 32.78 24.58 -12.90
C GLN A 115 31.86 23.40 -13.28
N LEU A 116 30.65 23.36 -12.70
CA LEU A 116 29.72 22.30 -13.00
C LEU A 116 29.11 22.47 -14.41
N LEU A 117 29.26 21.46 -15.23
CA LEU A 117 28.58 21.32 -16.49
C LEU A 117 27.16 20.76 -16.28
N GLU A 118 26.30 20.88 -17.27
CA GLU A 118 24.97 20.25 -17.21
C GLU A 118 25.08 18.71 -17.11
N THR A 119 26.09 18.13 -17.74
CA THR A 119 26.40 16.68 -17.66
C THR A 119 26.89 16.22 -16.28
N ASP A 120 27.29 17.14 -15.42
CA ASP A 120 27.70 16.85 -14.04
C ASP A 120 26.50 16.83 -13.08
N LYS A 121 25.35 17.26 -13.55
CA LYS A 121 24.12 17.32 -12.76
C LYS A 121 23.33 16.03 -12.90
N THR A 122 22.69 15.64 -11.82
CA THR A 122 21.75 14.50 -11.80
C THR A 122 20.46 14.91 -11.09
N GLN A 123 19.42 14.23 -11.41
CA GLN A 123 18.16 14.30 -10.67
C GLN A 123 17.63 12.90 -10.41
N TYR A 124 16.96 12.70 -9.30
CA TYR A 124 16.28 11.46 -8.97
C TYR A 124 15.17 11.74 -7.97
N PHE A 125 14.23 10.82 -7.88
CA PHE A 125 13.17 10.89 -6.86
C PHE A 125 13.65 10.22 -5.58
N GLU A 126 13.51 10.89 -4.43
CA GLU A 126 13.91 10.36 -3.14
C GLU A 126 13.08 9.14 -2.73
N ARG A 127 11.78 9.20 -3.02
CA ARG A 127 10.81 8.16 -2.67
C ARG A 127 9.96 7.80 -3.86
N CYS A 128 9.69 6.52 -3.99
CA CYS A 128 8.86 5.96 -5.03
C CYS A 128 7.92 4.91 -4.46
N ALA A 129 6.66 4.96 -4.88
CA ALA A 129 5.66 3.92 -4.68
C ALA A 129 5.09 3.52 -6.02
N PHE A 130 4.73 2.25 -6.18
CA PHE A 130 4.05 1.78 -7.38
C PHE A 130 3.05 0.68 -7.01
N SER A 131 2.01 0.51 -7.84
CA SER A 131 1.10 -0.62 -7.79
C SER A 131 1.10 -1.36 -9.12
N VAL A 132 1.09 -2.68 -9.05
CA VAL A 132 0.89 -3.60 -10.17
C VAL A 132 -0.42 -4.31 -9.92
N ASP A 133 -1.40 -4.07 -10.76
CA ASP A 133 -2.76 -4.57 -10.59
C ASP A 133 -2.98 -5.86 -11.38
N ILE A 134 -3.76 -6.77 -10.82
CA ILE A 134 -4.13 -8.07 -11.41
C ILE A 134 -5.65 -8.16 -11.41
N PRO A 135 -6.33 -7.47 -12.34
CA PRO A 135 -7.79 -7.28 -12.32
C PRO A 135 -8.58 -8.58 -12.55
N THR A 136 -7.96 -9.59 -13.13
CA THR A 136 -8.57 -10.91 -13.33
C THR A 136 -8.71 -11.72 -12.04
N ILE A 137 -8.00 -11.36 -10.98
CA ILE A 137 -8.16 -11.94 -9.64
C ILE A 137 -8.92 -10.93 -8.77
N TYR A 138 -10.20 -11.10 -8.61
CA TYR A 138 -11.05 -10.16 -7.89
C TYR A 138 -12.07 -10.84 -6.97
N GLN A 139 -12.64 -10.06 -6.06
CA GLN A 139 -13.73 -10.45 -5.18
C GLN A 139 -14.64 -9.25 -4.94
N ASP A 140 -15.95 -9.48 -4.90
CA ASP A 140 -16.92 -8.47 -4.50
C ASP A 140 -17.18 -8.57 -2.99
N ILE A 141 -17.03 -7.45 -2.27
CA ILE A 141 -17.25 -7.36 -0.81
C ILE A 141 -18.13 -6.15 -0.54
N ASN A 142 -19.28 -6.36 0.06
CA ASN A 142 -20.25 -5.32 0.41
C ASN A 142 -20.56 -4.36 -0.76
N GLY A 143 -20.75 -4.91 -1.96
CA GLY A 143 -21.03 -4.13 -3.18
C GLY A 143 -19.80 -3.44 -3.81
N ASN A 144 -18.62 -3.63 -3.26
CA ASN A 144 -17.39 -3.08 -3.81
C ASN A 144 -16.58 -4.20 -4.46
N ARG A 145 -16.16 -4.01 -5.71
CA ARG A 145 -15.20 -4.90 -6.36
C ARG A 145 -13.79 -4.58 -5.88
N LEU A 146 -13.09 -5.62 -5.45
CA LEU A 146 -11.69 -5.56 -5.06
C LEU A 146 -10.90 -6.51 -5.95
N PHE A 147 -9.81 -6.05 -6.54
CA PHE A 147 -8.89 -6.89 -7.30
C PHE A 147 -7.53 -6.99 -6.61
N LEU A 148 -6.82 -8.06 -6.93
CA LEU A 148 -5.49 -8.28 -6.37
C LEU A 148 -4.51 -7.22 -6.89
N SER A 149 -3.68 -6.72 -6.00
CA SER A 149 -2.66 -5.71 -6.34
C SER A 149 -1.39 -5.93 -5.53
N VAL A 150 -0.25 -5.73 -6.18
CA VAL A 150 1.07 -5.73 -5.56
C VAL A 150 1.55 -4.28 -5.47
N VAL A 151 1.98 -3.86 -4.29
CA VAL A 151 2.48 -2.50 -4.06
C VAL A 151 3.92 -2.56 -3.59
N GLY A 152 4.78 -1.77 -4.22
CA GLY A 152 6.16 -1.60 -3.80
C GLY A 152 6.42 -0.17 -3.33
N VAL A 153 7.23 -0.04 -2.28
CA VAL A 153 7.66 1.26 -1.73
C VAL A 153 9.16 1.27 -1.48
N ARG A 154 9.81 2.33 -1.88
CA ARG A 154 11.20 2.59 -1.58
C ARG A 154 11.46 4.05 -1.25
N ALA A 155 12.30 4.26 -0.24
CA ALA A 155 12.76 5.59 0.19
C ALA A 155 14.26 5.57 0.45
N TYR A 156 15.02 6.30 -0.36
CA TYR A 156 16.48 6.36 -0.22
C TYR A 156 16.91 7.01 1.09
N ASN A 157 16.16 7.98 1.61
CA ASN A 157 16.46 8.68 2.85
C ASN A 157 16.37 7.80 4.11
N GLN A 158 15.75 6.62 4.03
CA GLN A 158 15.68 5.68 5.15
C GLN A 158 16.83 4.67 5.18
N GLN A 159 17.80 4.81 4.29
CA GLN A 159 18.89 3.85 4.11
C GLN A 159 20.24 4.53 4.31
N ASN A 160 21.17 3.81 4.96
CA ASN A 160 22.57 4.22 4.96
C ASN A 160 23.25 3.69 3.68
N LEU A 161 22.98 4.33 2.56
CA LEU A 161 23.49 3.95 1.25
C LEU A 161 25.00 4.21 1.07
N TYR A 162 25.63 4.93 2.03
CA TYR A 162 27.08 5.19 2.03
C TYR A 162 27.88 4.12 2.79
N SER A 163 27.20 3.18 3.43
CA SER A 163 27.86 2.09 4.17
C SER A 163 28.13 0.92 3.23
N LYS A 164 29.38 0.44 3.23
CA LYS A 164 29.75 -0.82 2.58
C LYS A 164 28.92 -1.97 3.17
N LYS A 165 28.43 -2.88 2.33
CA LYS A 165 27.84 -4.15 2.72
C LYS A 165 26.50 -4.08 3.50
N VAL A 166 25.82 -2.94 3.52
CA VAL A 166 24.47 -2.89 4.07
C VAL A 166 23.49 -3.24 2.97
N PRO A 167 22.69 -4.32 3.09
CA PRO A 167 21.64 -4.65 2.12
C PRO A 167 20.65 -3.49 1.99
N GLU A 168 20.20 -3.25 0.78
CA GLU A 168 19.22 -2.21 0.49
C GLU A 168 17.82 -2.60 0.99
N LEU A 169 17.06 -1.62 1.48
CA LEU A 169 15.75 -1.83 2.08
C LEU A 169 14.64 -1.55 1.07
N PHE A 170 13.78 -2.52 0.89
CA PHE A 170 12.55 -2.44 0.11
C PHE A 170 11.35 -2.81 0.97
N ARG A 171 10.19 -2.29 0.62
CA ARG A 171 8.91 -2.71 1.19
C ARG A 171 8.02 -3.16 0.05
N VAL A 172 7.45 -4.34 0.18
CA VAL A 172 6.51 -4.90 -0.79
C VAL A 172 5.30 -5.44 -0.05
N ALA A 173 4.13 -5.20 -0.59
CA ALA A 173 2.88 -5.76 -0.09
C ALA A 173 2.08 -6.36 -1.25
N ILE A 174 1.32 -7.40 -0.96
CA ILE A 174 0.27 -7.94 -1.80
C ILE A 174 -1.04 -7.93 -1.02
N GLY A 175 -2.11 -7.51 -1.66
CA GLY A 175 -3.42 -7.38 -1.03
C GLY A 175 -4.47 -7.03 -2.07
N PHE A 176 -5.61 -6.57 -1.61
CA PHE A 176 -6.70 -6.18 -2.50
C PHE A 176 -6.81 -4.67 -2.61
N LYS A 177 -7.12 -4.17 -3.82
CA LYS A 177 -7.38 -2.78 -4.11
C LYS A 177 -8.84 -2.58 -4.49
N ASN A 178 -9.51 -1.67 -3.81
CA ASN A 178 -10.89 -1.33 -4.09
C ASN A 178 -10.97 -0.51 -5.39
N THR A 179 -11.83 -0.93 -6.33
CA THR A 179 -11.98 -0.26 -7.64
C THR A 179 -12.57 1.14 -7.54
N VAL A 180 -13.45 1.36 -6.57
CA VAL A 180 -14.19 2.64 -6.43
C VAL A 180 -13.30 3.75 -5.90
N CYS A 181 -12.51 3.45 -4.88
CA CYS A 181 -11.72 4.45 -4.16
C CYS A 181 -10.20 4.25 -4.30
N CYS A 182 -9.71 3.17 -4.90
CA CYS A 182 -8.30 2.79 -4.96
C CYS A 182 -7.65 2.59 -3.57
N ASN A 183 -8.45 2.32 -2.53
CA ASN A 183 -7.94 2.00 -1.20
C ASN A 183 -7.24 0.64 -1.23
N MET A 184 -6.09 0.56 -0.57
CA MET A 184 -5.33 -0.70 -0.44
C MET A 184 -5.69 -1.40 0.85
N CYS A 185 -6.17 -2.64 0.71
CA CYS A 185 -6.48 -3.56 1.81
C CYS A 185 -5.28 -4.51 1.99
N ILE A 186 -4.43 -4.23 2.97
CA ILE A 186 -3.19 -4.97 3.24
C ILE A 186 -3.28 -5.59 4.63
N PHE A 187 -2.94 -6.88 4.73
CA PHE A 187 -2.90 -7.65 5.97
C PHE A 187 -1.51 -8.24 6.20
N THR A 188 -1.27 -8.77 7.40
CA THR A 188 0.07 -9.17 7.86
C THR A 188 0.73 -10.24 6.97
N ASP A 189 -0.01 -11.19 6.42
CA ASP A 189 0.50 -12.24 5.54
C ASP A 189 0.88 -11.75 4.14
N GLY A 190 0.32 -10.62 3.71
CA GLY A 190 0.62 -9.94 2.46
C GLY A 190 1.66 -8.81 2.55
N TYR A 191 2.38 -8.65 3.67
CA TYR A 191 3.30 -7.51 3.85
C TYR A 191 4.70 -7.93 4.29
N LYS A 192 5.70 -7.40 3.58
CA LYS A 192 7.12 -7.46 3.94
C LYS A 192 7.68 -6.04 4.08
N GLY A 193 7.66 -5.54 5.32
CA GLY A 193 8.08 -4.18 5.65
C GLY A 193 9.59 -3.96 5.66
N GLU A 194 10.38 -5.03 5.79
CA GLU A 194 11.85 -4.95 5.79
C GLU A 194 12.45 -6.03 4.89
N LEU A 195 12.35 -5.81 3.59
CA LEU A 195 12.96 -6.68 2.60
C LEU A 195 14.36 -6.17 2.29
N ARG A 196 15.36 -6.76 2.97
CA ARG A 196 16.78 -6.38 2.83
C ARG A 196 17.45 -7.31 1.83
N VAL A 197 17.93 -6.74 0.73
CA VAL A 197 18.55 -7.49 -0.36
C VAL A 197 19.76 -6.75 -0.92
N SER A 198 20.69 -7.49 -1.51
CA SER A 198 21.92 -6.98 -2.12
C SER A 198 21.90 -7.05 -3.65
N SER A 199 20.88 -7.67 -4.24
CA SER A 199 20.76 -7.80 -5.69
C SER A 199 19.31 -7.90 -6.15
N THR A 200 19.06 -7.60 -7.43
CA THR A 200 17.74 -7.77 -8.05
C THR A 200 17.30 -9.23 -8.08
N ARG A 201 18.25 -10.18 -8.22
CA ARG A 201 17.95 -11.61 -8.13
C ARG A 201 17.43 -12.02 -6.75
N GLU A 202 18.07 -11.54 -5.70
CA GLU A 202 17.62 -11.78 -4.33
C GLU A 202 16.26 -11.13 -4.08
N LEU A 203 16.06 -9.90 -4.58
CA LEU A 203 14.78 -9.21 -4.51
C LEU A 203 13.66 -10.03 -5.15
N TYR A 204 13.88 -10.51 -6.38
CA TYR A 204 12.94 -11.37 -7.10
C TYR A 204 12.57 -12.61 -6.29
N GLN A 205 13.57 -13.32 -5.75
CA GLN A 205 13.33 -14.53 -4.95
C GLN A 205 12.49 -14.24 -3.70
N ARG A 206 12.81 -13.15 -2.99
CA ARG A 206 12.07 -12.75 -1.78
C ARG A 206 10.62 -12.35 -2.09
N VAL A 207 10.39 -11.70 -3.22
CA VAL A 207 9.03 -11.35 -3.69
C VAL A 207 8.25 -12.62 -4.05
N MET A 208 8.86 -13.57 -4.76
CA MET A 208 8.25 -14.86 -5.08
C MET A 208 7.90 -15.67 -3.81
N GLU A 209 8.80 -15.69 -2.81
CA GLU A 209 8.54 -16.31 -1.50
C GLU A 209 7.33 -15.65 -0.80
N MET A 210 7.22 -14.33 -0.87
CA MET A 210 6.09 -13.59 -0.29
C MET A 210 4.78 -13.96 -0.97
N PHE A 211 4.75 -14.01 -2.29
CA PHE A 211 3.55 -14.42 -3.04
C PHE A 211 3.14 -15.85 -2.69
N GLY A 212 4.11 -16.75 -2.53
CA GLY A 212 3.86 -18.13 -2.12
C GLY A 212 3.29 -18.30 -0.70
N MET A 213 3.52 -17.32 0.19
CA MET A 213 2.98 -17.33 1.56
C MET A 213 1.65 -16.58 1.69
N PHE A 214 1.29 -15.80 0.70
CA PHE A 214 0.06 -15.02 0.70
C PHE A 214 -1.18 -15.92 0.62
N ASN A 215 -2.18 -15.65 1.46
CA ASN A 215 -3.44 -16.40 1.46
C ASN A 215 -4.63 -15.47 1.16
N PRO A 216 -5.02 -15.33 -0.12
CA PRO A 216 -6.12 -14.45 -0.51
C PRO A 216 -7.46 -14.85 0.13
N ALA A 217 -7.76 -16.13 0.26
CA ALA A 217 -9.01 -16.59 0.87
C ALA A 217 -9.13 -16.15 2.33
N LYS A 218 -8.03 -16.20 3.08
CA LYS A 218 -7.99 -15.70 4.47
C LYS A 218 -8.26 -14.20 4.52
N GLN A 219 -7.66 -13.41 3.63
CA GLN A 219 -7.87 -11.96 3.59
C GLN A 219 -9.30 -11.60 3.22
N ILE A 220 -9.87 -12.28 2.22
CA ILE A 220 -11.27 -12.11 1.82
C ILE A 220 -12.18 -12.41 3.02
N HIS A 221 -11.96 -13.52 3.72
CA HIS A 221 -12.74 -13.88 4.90
C HIS A 221 -12.66 -12.80 6.00
N LEU A 222 -11.46 -12.25 6.29
CA LEU A 222 -11.30 -11.17 7.26
C LEU A 222 -12.08 -9.91 6.84
N MET A 223 -12.04 -9.53 5.56
CA MET A 223 -12.81 -8.39 5.06
C MET A 223 -14.32 -8.63 5.13
N GLN A 224 -14.79 -9.85 4.83
CA GLN A 224 -16.19 -10.23 4.97
C GLN A 224 -16.67 -10.18 6.44
N GLN A 225 -15.82 -10.54 7.40
CA GLN A 225 -16.16 -10.39 8.82
C GLN A 225 -16.47 -8.94 9.21
N LEU A 226 -15.78 -7.96 8.63
CA LEU A 226 -16.05 -6.55 8.87
C LEU A 226 -17.44 -6.11 8.37
N CYS A 227 -18.01 -6.81 7.39
CA CYS A 227 -19.35 -6.50 6.89
C CYS A 227 -20.48 -6.89 7.87
N ASN A 228 -20.21 -7.75 8.84
CA ASN A 228 -21.21 -8.31 9.75
C ASN A 228 -21.38 -7.51 11.05
N SER A 229 -20.61 -6.45 11.24
CA SER A 229 -20.62 -5.63 12.47
C SER A 229 -20.77 -4.16 12.13
N SER A 230 -21.34 -3.39 13.06
CA SER A 230 -21.51 -1.96 12.92
C SER A 230 -21.15 -1.25 14.23
N LEU A 231 -20.75 0.01 14.10
CA LEU A 231 -20.56 0.95 15.20
C LEU A 231 -21.73 1.93 15.21
N SER A 232 -22.30 2.19 16.36
CA SER A 232 -23.17 3.36 16.51
C SER A 232 -22.37 4.64 16.29
N GLU A 233 -23.04 5.73 15.92
CA GLU A 233 -22.39 7.05 15.79
C GLU A 233 -21.64 7.43 17.08
N HIS A 234 -22.21 7.13 18.25
CA HIS A 234 -21.56 7.37 19.55
C HIS A 234 -20.24 6.59 19.67
N GLN A 235 -20.23 5.29 19.34
CA GLN A 235 -19.00 4.47 19.36
C GLN A 235 -17.98 4.98 18.36
N PHE A 236 -18.40 5.36 17.14
CA PHE A 236 -17.53 5.94 16.15
C PHE A 236 -16.85 7.22 16.66
N CYS A 237 -17.62 8.16 17.23
CA CYS A 237 -17.10 9.40 17.81
C CYS A 237 -16.13 9.11 18.97
N GLN A 238 -16.46 8.14 19.83
CA GLN A 238 -15.60 7.71 20.92
C GLN A 238 -14.26 7.15 20.41
N ILE A 239 -14.29 6.29 19.39
CA ILE A 239 -13.08 5.73 18.77
C ILE A 239 -12.19 6.86 18.24
N LEU A 240 -12.74 7.82 17.50
CA LEU A 240 -11.96 8.97 17.00
C LEU A 240 -11.35 9.79 18.13
N GLY A 241 -12.12 10.04 19.21
CA GLY A 241 -11.64 10.70 20.41
C GLY A 241 -10.49 9.96 21.08
N ARG A 242 -10.60 8.63 21.23
CA ARG A 242 -9.55 7.76 21.77
C ARG A 242 -8.32 7.72 20.88
N MET A 243 -8.46 7.62 19.55
CA MET A 243 -7.35 7.68 18.61
C MET A 243 -6.58 8.99 18.73
N ARG A 244 -7.28 10.11 18.93
CA ARG A 244 -6.65 11.40 19.14
C ARG A 244 -5.95 11.48 20.49
N LEU A 245 -6.57 11.04 21.58
CA LEU A 245 -5.98 10.99 22.90
C LEU A 245 -4.72 10.12 22.95
N TYR A 246 -4.70 8.99 22.22
CA TYR A 246 -3.54 8.09 22.15
C TYR A 246 -2.23 8.84 21.84
N GLN A 247 -2.26 9.82 20.95
CA GLN A 247 -1.07 10.55 20.52
C GLN A 247 -0.45 11.42 21.64
N TYR A 248 -1.25 11.80 22.63
CA TYR A 248 -0.85 12.64 23.78
C TYR A 248 -0.58 11.83 25.05
N LEU A 249 -0.81 10.53 25.01
CA LEU A 249 -0.53 9.68 26.18
C LEU A 249 0.98 9.56 26.42
N PRO A 250 1.41 9.52 27.70
CA PRO A 250 2.78 9.16 28.04
C PRO A 250 3.14 7.78 27.45
N MET A 251 4.37 7.62 26.97
CA MET A 251 4.86 6.37 26.34
C MET A 251 4.59 5.12 27.19
N ARG A 252 4.63 5.24 28.54
CA ARG A 252 4.34 4.13 29.46
C ARG A 252 2.92 3.61 29.29
N LEU A 253 1.96 4.50 29.06
CA LEU A 253 0.55 4.13 28.85
C LEU A 253 0.32 3.62 27.42
N GLN A 254 0.93 4.24 26.42
CA GLN A 254 0.84 3.81 25.02
C GLN A 254 1.29 2.35 24.84
N ARG A 255 2.29 1.87 25.58
CA ARG A 255 2.81 0.48 25.49
C ARG A 255 1.77 -0.58 25.82
N ASN A 256 0.74 -0.23 26.57
CA ASN A 256 -0.34 -1.15 26.98
C ASN A 256 -1.53 -1.12 26.00
N ILE A 257 -1.48 -0.27 24.98
CA ILE A 257 -2.54 -0.09 23.99
C ILE A 257 -1.99 -0.53 22.64
N PRO A 258 -2.80 -1.15 21.77
CA PRO A 258 -2.37 -1.47 20.41
C PRO A 258 -1.82 -0.25 19.69
N ARG A 259 -0.72 -0.45 18.96
CA ARG A 259 -0.02 0.65 18.28
C ARG A 259 -0.91 1.33 17.26
N LEU A 260 -0.94 2.67 17.29
CA LEU A 260 -1.67 3.51 16.36
C LEU A 260 -0.68 4.33 15.53
N LEU A 261 -0.72 4.19 14.20
CA LEU A 261 0.13 4.95 13.27
C LEU A 261 -0.61 6.07 12.54
N ILE A 262 -1.93 6.14 12.68
CA ILE A 262 -2.76 7.21 12.12
C ILE A 262 -2.42 8.54 12.79
N THR A 263 -2.32 9.62 12.01
CA THR A 263 -2.00 10.96 12.51
C THR A 263 -3.27 11.78 12.78
N ASP A 264 -3.14 12.90 13.51
CA ASP A 264 -4.24 13.85 13.76
C ASP A 264 -4.91 14.30 12.44
N THR A 265 -4.11 14.63 11.43
CA THR A 265 -4.64 15.01 10.11
C THR A 265 -5.47 13.89 9.49
N GLN A 266 -5.02 12.65 9.62
CA GLN A 266 -5.75 11.50 9.10
C GLN A 266 -7.02 11.21 9.90
N ILE A 267 -6.99 11.34 11.22
CA ILE A 267 -8.21 11.25 12.06
C ILE A 267 -9.24 12.30 11.64
N ASN A 268 -8.79 13.53 11.40
CA ASN A 268 -9.68 14.59 10.88
C ASN A 268 -10.24 14.25 9.49
N ASN A 269 -9.44 13.61 8.62
CA ASN A 269 -9.93 13.16 7.32
C ASN A 269 -10.96 12.04 7.46
N VAL A 270 -10.77 11.08 8.39
CA VAL A 270 -11.78 10.06 8.70
C VAL A 270 -13.10 10.71 9.14
N ALA A 271 -13.04 11.70 10.05
CA ALA A 271 -14.23 12.41 10.50
C ALA A 271 -14.95 13.17 9.37
N LYS A 272 -14.19 13.81 8.48
CA LYS A 272 -14.77 14.50 7.30
C LYS A 272 -15.42 13.51 6.34
N SER A 273 -14.73 12.42 6.03
CA SER A 273 -15.25 11.41 5.12
C SER A 273 -16.46 10.66 5.70
N TYR A 274 -16.54 10.48 7.01
CA TYR A 274 -17.75 9.94 7.65
C TYR A 274 -19.01 10.76 7.31
N ILE A 275 -18.87 12.08 7.16
CA ILE A 275 -19.97 12.98 6.83
C ILE A 275 -20.21 13.08 5.31
N SER A 276 -19.15 13.11 4.52
CA SER A 276 -19.20 13.57 3.11
C SER A 276 -18.82 12.55 2.06
N ASP A 277 -18.31 11.36 2.45
CA ASP A 277 -17.96 10.34 1.47
C ASP A 277 -19.21 9.63 0.96
N GLU A 278 -19.39 9.61 -0.36
CA GLU A 278 -20.60 9.05 -1.02
C GLU A 278 -20.63 7.52 -0.93
N ASP A 279 -19.48 6.85 -0.83
CA ASP A 279 -19.37 5.40 -0.86
C ASP A 279 -19.34 4.80 0.57
N PHE A 280 -18.68 5.48 1.53
CA PHE A 280 -18.40 4.94 2.87
C PHE A 280 -18.88 5.84 4.02
N GLY A 281 -19.40 7.03 3.74
CA GLY A 281 -19.99 7.91 4.74
C GLY A 281 -21.25 7.28 5.36
N SER A 282 -21.54 7.63 6.63
CA SER A 282 -22.67 7.06 7.35
C SER A 282 -23.27 8.05 8.37
N TYR A 283 -23.16 9.35 8.11
CA TYR A 283 -23.63 10.39 9.04
C TYR A 283 -25.11 10.20 9.42
N GLY A 284 -25.38 10.22 10.71
CA GLY A 284 -26.73 10.06 11.26
C GLY A 284 -27.22 8.61 11.32
N THR A 285 -26.38 7.63 11.01
CA THR A 285 -26.69 6.20 11.07
C THR A 285 -25.53 5.40 11.67
N ASP A 286 -25.76 4.13 11.96
CA ASP A 286 -24.68 3.21 12.34
C ASP A 286 -23.76 3.01 11.14
N ILE A 287 -22.43 3.02 11.41
CA ILE A 287 -21.42 2.74 10.38
C ILE A 287 -21.02 1.27 10.40
N ASN A 288 -21.16 0.61 9.27
CA ASN A 288 -20.65 -0.75 9.06
C ASN A 288 -19.11 -0.76 9.23
N MET A 289 -18.55 -1.82 9.85
CA MET A 289 -17.10 -1.93 10.08
C MET A 289 -16.28 -1.98 8.79
N TRP A 290 -16.84 -2.47 7.68
CA TRP A 290 -16.22 -2.39 6.35
C TRP A 290 -16.09 -0.92 5.89
N ASN A 291 -17.13 -0.12 6.05
CA ASN A 291 -17.09 1.30 5.73
C ASN A 291 -16.07 2.03 6.62
N PHE A 292 -16.08 1.77 7.94
CA PHE A 292 -15.08 2.30 8.86
C PHE A 292 -13.66 1.98 8.43
N TYR A 293 -13.38 0.73 8.03
CA TYR A 293 -12.08 0.32 7.49
C TYR A 293 -11.71 1.11 6.22
N ASN A 294 -12.66 1.31 5.31
CA ASN A 294 -12.43 2.09 4.09
C ASN A 294 -12.19 3.59 4.38
N LEU A 295 -12.80 4.16 5.42
CA LEU A 295 -12.47 5.51 5.87
C LEU A 295 -11.02 5.60 6.39
N LEU A 296 -10.54 4.60 7.13
CA LEU A 296 -9.16 4.55 7.61
C LEU A 296 -8.16 4.42 6.45
N THR A 297 -8.41 3.52 5.50
CA THR A 297 -7.54 3.32 4.33
C THR A 297 -7.61 4.50 3.36
N GLY A 298 -8.75 5.15 3.23
CA GLY A 298 -8.92 6.40 2.49
C GLY A 298 -8.08 7.54 3.09
N ALA A 299 -8.13 7.73 4.40
CA ALA A 299 -7.31 8.71 5.10
C ALA A 299 -5.80 8.42 4.95
N ASN A 300 -5.41 7.14 4.83
CA ASN A 300 -4.02 6.73 4.65
C ASN A 300 -3.42 7.19 3.32
N LYS A 301 -4.20 7.50 2.29
CA LYS A 301 -3.68 8.07 1.02
C LYS A 301 -2.92 9.37 1.22
N SER A 302 -3.20 10.10 2.30
CA SER A 302 -2.46 11.29 2.70
C SER A 302 -1.11 11.00 3.38
N SER A 303 -0.72 9.75 3.52
CA SER A 303 0.56 9.36 4.09
C SER A 303 1.73 9.64 3.15
N TYR A 304 2.88 9.99 3.72
CA TYR A 304 4.13 9.93 2.96
C TYR A 304 4.40 8.51 2.46
N ILE A 305 5.04 8.41 1.31
CA ILE A 305 5.33 7.13 0.63
C ILE A 305 5.98 6.12 1.58
N ASP A 306 6.95 6.56 2.38
CA ASP A 306 7.72 5.73 3.29
C ASP A 306 6.92 5.15 4.48
N MET A 307 5.76 5.74 4.80
CA MET A 307 4.87 5.27 5.87
C MET A 307 3.59 4.62 5.35
N PHE A 308 3.37 4.67 4.04
CA PHE A 308 2.09 4.27 3.45
C PHE A 308 1.72 2.81 3.76
N LEU A 309 2.63 1.87 3.51
CA LEU A 309 2.37 0.44 3.71
C LEU A 309 2.23 0.07 5.19
N ASP A 310 3.08 0.63 6.06
CA ASP A 310 2.99 0.40 7.51
C ASP A 310 1.63 0.87 8.06
N ARG A 311 1.13 2.01 7.58
CA ARG A 311 -0.17 2.53 7.96
C ARG A 311 -1.34 1.78 7.32
N SER A 312 -1.16 1.25 6.12
CA SER A 312 -2.17 0.38 5.50
C SER A 312 -2.38 -0.88 6.33
N LEU A 313 -1.29 -1.53 6.75
CA LEU A 313 -1.36 -2.67 7.66
C LEU A 313 -1.99 -2.29 9.00
N ASN A 314 -1.56 -1.17 9.59
CA ASN A 314 -2.10 -0.71 10.88
C ASN A 314 -3.60 -0.39 10.80
N ALA A 315 -4.10 0.14 9.68
CA ALA A 315 -5.53 0.35 9.46
C ALA A 315 -6.31 -0.98 9.51
N SER A 316 -5.78 -2.04 8.92
CA SER A 316 -6.37 -3.39 8.97
C SER A 316 -6.35 -3.95 10.41
N GLU A 317 -5.23 -3.81 11.12
CA GLU A 317 -5.10 -4.23 12.52
C GLU A 317 -6.09 -3.53 13.43
N ILE A 318 -6.28 -2.21 13.23
CA ILE A 318 -7.23 -1.41 14.00
C ILE A 318 -8.66 -1.84 13.72
N ALA A 319 -9.05 -1.94 12.43
CA ALA A 319 -10.41 -2.33 12.07
C ALA A 319 -10.76 -3.73 12.58
N MET A 320 -9.87 -4.70 12.37
CA MET A 320 -10.06 -6.07 12.87
C MET A 320 -10.06 -6.13 14.39
N GLY A 321 -9.17 -5.38 15.05
CA GLY A 321 -9.10 -5.35 16.50
C GLY A 321 -10.31 -4.72 17.15
N ILE A 322 -10.83 -3.63 16.60
CA ILE A 322 -12.09 -3.01 17.07
C ILE A 322 -13.25 -3.96 16.81
N ASN A 323 -13.31 -4.61 15.65
CA ASN A 323 -14.30 -5.63 15.37
C ASN A 323 -14.26 -6.77 16.40
N GLY A 324 -13.09 -7.26 16.77
CA GLY A 324 -12.91 -8.25 17.84
C GLY A 324 -13.38 -7.73 19.20
N ALA A 325 -13.09 -6.46 19.53
CA ALA A 325 -13.52 -5.84 20.78
C ALA A 325 -15.05 -5.73 20.88
N LEU A 326 -15.75 -5.45 19.79
CA LEU A 326 -17.23 -5.49 19.74
C LEU A 326 -17.78 -6.88 20.07
N HIS A 327 -17.01 -7.94 19.83
CA HIS A 327 -17.34 -9.33 20.14
C HIS A 327 -16.71 -9.83 21.45
N GLY A 328 -16.14 -8.93 22.27
CA GLY A 328 -15.67 -9.24 23.60
C GLY A 328 -14.17 -9.48 23.74
N GLU A 329 -13.36 -9.29 22.69
CA GLU A 329 -11.91 -9.38 22.79
C GLU A 329 -11.31 -8.20 23.56
N GLU A 330 -10.38 -8.47 24.49
CA GLU A 330 -9.83 -7.46 25.42
C GLU A 330 -8.89 -6.47 24.77
N ARG A 331 -8.13 -6.91 23.74
CA ARG A 331 -6.95 -6.20 23.25
C ARG A 331 -7.22 -4.77 22.76
N TYR A 332 -8.36 -4.53 22.11
CA TYR A 332 -8.73 -3.22 21.55
C TYR A 332 -9.86 -2.52 22.30
N LYS A 333 -10.32 -3.05 23.43
CA LYS A 333 -11.39 -2.47 24.24
C LYS A 333 -11.14 -1.02 24.64
N TRP A 334 -9.88 -0.65 24.86
CA TRP A 334 -9.55 0.73 25.20
C TRP A 334 -10.08 1.75 24.18
N PHE A 335 -10.28 1.37 22.93
CA PHE A 335 -10.81 2.28 21.91
C PHE A 335 -12.33 2.43 21.98
N ILE A 336 -13.06 1.48 22.56
CA ILE A 336 -14.53 1.43 22.56
C ILE A 336 -15.15 1.60 23.95
N ASP A 337 -14.37 1.46 25.04
CA ASP A 337 -14.77 1.72 26.42
C ASP A 337 -14.58 3.21 26.78
#